data_af76918f70b87187da0ea2a96f275b22
#
_entry.id   af76918f70b87187da0ea2a96f275b22
#
_cell.length_a   1.000
_cell.length_b   1.000
_cell.length_c   1.000
_cell.angle_alpha   90.00
_cell.angle_beta   90.00
_cell.angle_gamma   90.00
#
_symmetry.space_group_name_H-M   'P 1'
#
loop_
_entity.id
_entity.type
_entity.pdbx_description
1 polymer ?
#
loop_
_entity_poly.entity_id
_entity_poly.type
_entity_poly.pdbx_seq_one_letter_code
_entity_poly.pdbx_strand_id
1 'polypeptide(L)'
;MMGGPMAGHLLRHKFRVFGHDLDPARSREFARRGGTVCPDTAAVARQAKIVIVMVGYDHEVVQVCAGPAGLIENMARGSTLVICSTMKFETIRRLERAALRKGLYLIDAPVCRAEEGAIAGNLLMLGSGDRRAFERLRPVLRTFCTDIFHLGKVGAGQVAKICNNILLWISVVANCETFG
;
A
#
# COMPACT_ATOMS: atom_id res chain seq x y z
N MET A 1 -0.11 -12.58 5.32
CA MET A 1 0.49 -11.26 5.06
C MET A 1 0.15 -10.75 3.66
N MET A 2 -0.30 -9.51 3.54
CA MET A 2 -1.08 -9.00 2.40
C MET A 2 -0.28 -8.69 1.13
N GLY A 3 0.96 -8.18 1.23
CA GLY A 3 1.74 -7.71 0.07
C GLY A 3 2.04 -8.80 -0.98
N GLY A 4 2.36 -10.01 -0.55
CA GLY A 4 2.63 -11.14 -1.44
C GLY A 4 1.44 -11.53 -2.33
N PRO A 5 0.25 -11.78 -1.77
CA PRO A 5 -0.98 -12.00 -2.54
C PRO A 5 -1.30 -10.85 -3.51
N MET A 6 -1.21 -9.58 -3.06
CA MET A 6 -1.44 -8.40 -3.93
C MET A 6 -0.48 -8.40 -5.13
N ALA A 7 0.82 -8.63 -4.90
CA ALA A 7 1.81 -8.77 -5.97
C ALA A 7 1.52 -9.93 -6.91
N GLY A 8 1.04 -11.07 -6.37
CA GLY A 8 0.60 -12.22 -7.16
C GLY A 8 -0.56 -11.90 -8.12
N HIS A 9 -1.52 -11.08 -7.69
CA HIS A 9 -2.58 -10.61 -8.57
C HIS A 9 -2.06 -9.73 -9.71
N LEU A 10 -1.13 -8.81 -9.42
CA LEU A 10 -0.50 -7.99 -10.45
C LEU A 10 0.21 -8.86 -11.51
N LEU A 11 0.97 -9.86 -11.07
CA LEU A 11 1.67 -10.79 -11.97
C LEU A 11 0.68 -11.59 -12.85
N ARG A 12 -0.41 -12.10 -12.28
CA ARG A 12 -1.47 -12.80 -13.05
C ARG A 12 -2.11 -11.90 -14.12
N HIS A 13 -2.21 -10.60 -13.85
CA HIS A 13 -2.69 -9.60 -14.80
C HIS A 13 -1.60 -9.05 -15.74
N LYS A 14 -0.44 -9.76 -15.83
CA LYS A 14 0.66 -9.46 -16.74
C LYS A 14 1.39 -8.13 -16.49
N PHE A 15 1.27 -7.56 -15.31
CA PHE A 15 2.13 -6.44 -14.93
C PHE A 15 3.56 -6.93 -14.67
N ARG A 16 4.56 -6.14 -15.08
CA ARG A 16 5.95 -6.32 -14.60
C ARG A 16 6.01 -5.83 -13.15
N VAL A 17 6.36 -6.70 -12.23
CA VAL A 17 6.41 -6.39 -10.80
C VAL A 17 7.82 -6.56 -10.28
N PHE A 18 8.33 -5.48 -9.70
CA PHE A 18 9.59 -5.44 -8.96
C PHE A 18 9.26 -5.41 -7.48
N GLY A 19 9.99 -6.15 -6.66
CA GLY A 19 9.68 -6.24 -5.24
C GLY A 19 10.91 -6.41 -4.36
N HIS A 20 10.78 -5.94 -3.13
CA HIS A 20 11.72 -6.14 -2.04
C HIS A 20 10.98 -6.52 -0.77
N ASP A 21 11.46 -7.52 -0.07
CA ASP A 21 11.00 -7.92 1.26
C ASP A 21 12.23 -8.28 2.09
N LEU A 22 12.23 -7.94 3.37
CA LEU A 22 13.31 -8.28 4.30
C LEU A 22 13.39 -9.80 4.58
N ASP A 23 12.29 -10.52 4.37
CA ASP A 23 12.22 -11.97 4.51
C ASP A 23 12.67 -12.66 3.21
N PRO A 24 13.83 -13.38 3.23
CA PRO A 24 14.32 -14.09 2.05
C PRO A 24 13.36 -15.17 1.54
N ALA A 25 12.54 -15.77 2.41
CA ALA A 25 11.58 -16.79 1.99
C ALA A 25 10.47 -16.18 1.13
N ARG A 26 9.98 -15.00 1.49
CA ARG A 26 9.00 -14.24 0.70
C ARG A 26 9.58 -13.76 -0.64
N SER A 27 10.82 -13.29 -0.62
CA SER A 27 11.53 -12.90 -1.84
C SER A 27 11.66 -14.08 -2.81
N ARG A 28 12.01 -15.27 -2.32
CA ARG A 28 12.06 -16.49 -3.14
C ARG A 28 10.69 -16.88 -3.69
N GLU A 29 9.65 -16.81 -2.87
CA GLU A 29 8.27 -17.10 -3.32
C GLU A 29 7.80 -16.11 -4.38
N PHE A 30 8.09 -14.84 -4.21
CA PHE A 30 7.78 -13.80 -5.20
C PHE A 30 8.50 -14.06 -6.54
N ALA A 31 9.78 -14.43 -6.50
CA ALA A 31 10.54 -14.81 -7.71
C ALA A 31 9.94 -16.02 -8.41
N ARG A 32 9.55 -17.08 -7.66
CA ARG A 32 8.91 -18.27 -8.24
C ARG A 32 7.59 -17.97 -8.96
N ARG A 33 6.89 -16.90 -8.55
CA ARG A 33 5.65 -16.41 -9.21
C ARG A 33 5.92 -15.51 -10.42
N GLY A 34 7.20 -15.28 -10.78
CA GLY A 34 7.59 -14.46 -11.93
C GLY A 34 7.86 -12.98 -11.60
N GLY A 35 7.93 -12.64 -10.32
CA GLY A 35 8.33 -11.29 -9.88
C GLY A 35 9.85 -11.08 -9.96
N THR A 36 10.28 -9.85 -10.16
CA THR A 36 11.69 -9.46 -10.14
C THR A 36 12.09 -8.96 -8.77
N VAL A 37 12.90 -9.73 -8.05
CA VAL A 37 13.41 -9.35 -6.72
C VAL A 37 14.47 -8.27 -6.86
N CYS A 38 14.33 -7.20 -6.07
CA CYS A 38 15.30 -6.12 -5.96
C CYS A 38 16.09 -6.25 -4.64
N PRO A 39 17.36 -5.86 -4.60
CA PRO A 39 18.19 -5.97 -3.39
C PRO A 39 17.74 -5.03 -2.28
N ASP A 40 17.13 -3.90 -2.61
CA ASP A 40 16.69 -2.85 -1.68
C ASP A 40 15.52 -2.04 -2.24
N THR A 41 14.98 -1.15 -1.40
CA THR A 41 13.87 -0.26 -1.75
C THR A 41 14.26 0.77 -2.81
N ALA A 42 15.50 1.25 -2.82
CA ALA A 42 15.99 2.20 -3.81
C ALA A 42 16.04 1.56 -5.21
N ALA A 43 16.41 0.28 -5.31
CA ALA A 43 16.38 -0.47 -6.56
C ALA A 43 14.94 -0.62 -7.08
N VAL A 44 13.96 -0.90 -6.22
CA VAL A 44 12.54 -0.90 -6.59
C VAL A 44 12.11 0.47 -7.12
N ALA A 45 12.46 1.54 -6.40
CA ALA A 45 12.11 2.90 -6.77
C ALA A 45 12.60 3.32 -8.14
N ARG A 46 13.82 2.91 -8.51
CA ARG A 46 14.41 3.21 -9.83
C ARG A 46 13.74 2.46 -10.98
N GLN A 47 13.10 1.30 -10.72
CA GLN A 47 12.52 0.44 -11.76
C GLN A 47 11.03 0.74 -12.02
N ALA A 48 10.31 1.35 -11.07
CA ALA A 48 8.86 1.43 -11.13
C ALA A 48 8.35 2.88 -11.07
N LYS A 49 7.36 3.20 -11.91
CA LYS A 49 6.60 4.47 -11.83
C LYS A 49 5.49 4.45 -10.78
N ILE A 50 5.04 3.28 -10.37
CA ILE A 50 4.06 3.07 -9.32
C ILE A 50 4.69 2.14 -8.29
N VAL A 51 4.84 2.59 -7.06
CA VAL A 51 5.36 1.79 -5.96
C VAL A 51 4.29 1.67 -4.89
N ILE A 52 3.97 0.44 -4.50
CA ILE A 52 2.99 0.13 -3.45
C ILE A 52 3.74 -0.33 -2.21
N VAL A 53 3.48 0.34 -1.08
CA VAL A 53 4.03 -0.01 0.22
C VAL A 53 2.96 -0.71 1.04
N MET A 54 3.28 -1.93 1.51
CA MET A 54 2.42 -2.74 2.35
C MET A 54 3.26 -3.43 3.43
N VAL A 55 3.54 -2.72 4.50
CA VAL A 55 4.31 -3.18 5.68
C VAL A 55 3.47 -3.06 6.95
N GLY A 56 3.93 -3.65 8.05
CA GLY A 56 3.11 -3.84 9.24
C GLY A 56 2.88 -2.58 10.09
N TYR A 57 3.91 -1.75 10.21
CA TYR A 57 3.94 -0.68 11.20
C TYR A 57 4.32 0.68 10.63
N ASP A 58 3.88 1.74 11.32
CA ASP A 58 4.12 3.15 10.97
C ASP A 58 5.61 3.46 10.78
N HIS A 59 6.47 2.98 11.69
CA HIS A 59 7.91 3.20 11.61
C HIS A 59 8.57 2.49 10.42
N GLU A 60 8.07 1.32 10.02
CA GLU A 60 8.55 0.59 8.85
C GLU A 60 8.21 1.35 7.55
N VAL A 61 7.01 1.94 7.46
CA VAL A 61 6.65 2.80 6.32
C VAL A 61 7.61 3.99 6.22
N VAL A 62 7.93 4.62 7.35
CA VAL A 62 8.89 5.73 7.38
C VAL A 62 10.27 5.27 6.92
N GLN A 63 10.75 4.12 7.41
CA GLN A 63 12.04 3.55 7.03
C GLN A 63 12.12 3.23 5.54
N VAL A 64 11.07 2.66 4.96
CA VAL A 64 10.97 2.32 3.54
C VAL A 64 10.89 3.58 2.66
N CYS A 65 10.15 4.59 3.10
CA CYS A 65 9.86 5.76 2.27
C CYS A 65 10.89 6.89 2.39
N ALA A 66 11.49 7.07 3.57
CA ALA A 66 12.33 8.24 3.88
C ALA A 66 13.83 7.90 3.89
N GLY A 67 14.65 8.96 3.88
CA GLY A 67 16.12 8.86 3.89
C GLY A 67 16.74 8.61 2.51
N PRO A 68 18.09 8.63 2.43
CA PRO A 68 18.81 8.55 1.15
C PRO A 68 18.55 7.27 0.36
N ALA A 69 18.35 6.14 1.04
CA ALA A 69 18.01 4.86 0.43
C ALA A 69 16.49 4.63 0.31
N GLY A 70 15.66 5.59 0.78
CA GLY A 70 14.21 5.50 0.76
C GLY A 70 13.60 5.69 -0.62
N LEU A 71 12.34 5.27 -0.76
CA LEU A 71 11.59 5.35 -2.01
C LEU A 71 11.49 6.79 -2.53
N ILE A 72 11.19 7.77 -1.66
CA ILE A 72 10.95 9.16 -2.06
C ILE A 72 12.17 9.78 -2.75
N GLU A 73 13.38 9.48 -2.27
CA GLU A 73 14.61 10.02 -2.87
C GLU A 73 14.95 9.37 -4.21
N ASN A 74 14.57 8.11 -4.42
CA ASN A 74 15.00 7.28 -5.56
C ASN A 74 13.95 7.12 -6.66
N MET A 75 12.68 7.51 -6.43
CA MET A 75 11.64 7.49 -7.44
C MET A 75 11.79 8.64 -8.44
N ALA A 76 11.50 8.36 -9.70
CA ALA A 76 11.49 9.38 -10.76
C ALA A 76 10.34 10.38 -10.55
N ARG A 77 10.58 11.66 -10.90
CA ARG A 77 9.54 12.70 -10.90
C ARG A 77 8.30 12.26 -11.67
N GLY A 78 7.12 12.60 -11.15
CA GLY A 78 5.84 12.21 -11.75
C GLY A 78 5.40 10.79 -11.41
N SER A 79 6.22 10.02 -10.69
CA SER A 79 5.85 8.68 -10.21
C SER A 79 4.85 8.76 -9.05
N THR A 80 4.17 7.65 -8.77
CA THR A 80 3.16 7.56 -7.71
C THR A 80 3.58 6.57 -6.63
N LEU A 81 3.66 7.07 -5.39
CA LEU A 81 3.85 6.28 -4.18
C LEU A 81 2.49 5.99 -3.55
N VAL A 82 2.14 4.72 -3.42
CA VAL A 82 0.87 4.25 -2.85
C VAL A 82 1.12 3.60 -1.50
N ILE A 83 0.55 4.14 -0.44
CA ILE A 83 0.70 3.61 0.92
C ILE A 83 -0.56 2.82 1.29
N CYS A 84 -0.47 1.50 1.31
CA CYS A 84 -1.56 0.60 1.70
C CYS A 84 -1.53 0.23 3.19
N SER A 85 -0.44 0.51 3.87
CA SER A 85 -0.30 0.33 5.32
C SER A 85 -1.20 1.28 6.11
N THR A 86 -1.71 0.81 7.25
CA THR A 86 -2.41 1.67 8.20
C THR A 86 -1.40 2.41 9.06
N MET A 87 -1.55 3.72 9.20
CA MET A 87 -0.58 4.54 9.91
C MET A 87 -1.20 5.81 10.52
N LYS A 88 -0.43 6.52 11.34
CA LYS A 88 -0.86 7.77 11.95
C LYS A 88 -1.08 8.85 10.89
N PHE A 89 -2.12 9.68 11.11
CA PHE A 89 -2.45 10.79 10.23
C PHE A 89 -1.28 11.76 10.03
N GLU A 90 -0.57 12.09 11.09
CA GLU A 90 0.58 13.01 11.03
C GLU A 90 1.72 12.46 10.19
N THR A 91 1.95 11.15 10.27
CA THR A 91 3.02 10.47 9.51
C THR A 91 2.71 10.49 8.02
N ILE A 92 1.50 10.13 7.59
CA ILE A 92 1.15 10.15 6.17
C ILE A 92 1.22 11.57 5.60
N ARG A 93 0.80 12.59 6.36
CA ARG A 93 0.91 14.00 5.95
C ARG A 93 2.36 14.48 5.83
N ARG A 94 3.25 13.99 6.70
CA ARG A 94 4.70 14.26 6.60
C ARG A 94 5.30 13.65 5.34
N LEU A 95 4.97 12.40 5.05
CA LEU A 95 5.42 11.70 3.82
C LEU A 95 4.88 12.38 2.57
N GLU A 96 3.62 12.82 2.57
CA GLU A 96 3.05 13.59 1.45
C GLU A 96 3.86 14.84 1.14
N ARG A 97 4.17 15.65 2.17
CA ARG A 97 4.99 16.86 1.97
C ARG A 97 6.37 16.54 1.41
N ALA A 98 6.99 15.43 1.84
CA ALA A 98 8.27 14.99 1.31
C ALA A 98 8.15 14.54 -0.16
N ALA A 99 7.13 13.75 -0.50
CA ALA A 99 6.86 13.29 -1.85
C ALA A 99 6.60 14.47 -2.81
N LEU A 100 5.78 15.43 -2.40
CA LEU A 100 5.49 16.64 -3.20
C LEU A 100 6.74 17.46 -3.51
N ARG A 101 7.67 17.63 -2.53
CA ARG A 101 8.95 18.33 -2.79
C ARG A 101 9.81 17.64 -3.85
N LYS A 102 9.66 16.32 -4.01
CA LYS A 102 10.33 15.53 -5.05
C LYS A 102 9.52 15.44 -6.36
N GLY A 103 8.36 16.08 -6.42
CA GLY A 103 7.47 16.04 -7.57
C GLY A 103 6.81 14.67 -7.78
N LEU A 104 6.60 13.93 -6.71
CA LEU A 104 5.87 12.65 -6.69
C LEU A 104 4.41 12.87 -6.30
N TYR A 105 3.54 11.99 -6.75
CA TYR A 105 2.20 11.83 -6.19
C TYR A 105 2.27 10.85 -5.01
N LEU A 106 1.66 11.20 -3.88
CA LEU A 106 1.41 10.25 -2.80
C LEU A 106 -0.09 9.97 -2.74
N ILE A 107 -0.42 8.68 -2.78
CA ILE A 107 -1.77 8.15 -2.61
C ILE A 107 -1.79 7.36 -1.30
N ASP A 108 -2.66 7.77 -0.40
CA ASP A 108 -2.99 7.10 0.84
C ASP A 108 -4.14 6.14 0.55
N ALA A 109 -3.90 4.84 0.68
CA ALA A 109 -4.80 3.81 0.17
C ALA A 109 -4.87 2.56 1.07
N PRO A 110 -5.19 2.71 2.36
CA PRO A 110 -5.37 1.57 3.25
C PRO A 110 -6.49 0.66 2.77
N VAL A 111 -6.35 -0.63 3.07
CA VAL A 111 -7.26 -1.68 2.61
C VAL A 111 -7.97 -2.39 3.77
N CYS A 112 -9.13 -2.95 3.48
CA CYS A 112 -9.93 -3.77 4.37
C CYS A 112 -10.10 -5.18 3.80
N ARG A 113 -10.63 -6.12 4.61
CA ARG A 113 -10.88 -7.55 4.34
C ARG A 113 -9.66 -8.46 4.57
N ALA A 114 -8.67 -7.99 5.32
CA ALA A 114 -7.55 -8.76 5.84
C ALA A 114 -6.79 -9.59 4.78
N GLU A 115 -6.11 -10.64 5.20
CA GLU A 115 -5.31 -11.51 4.32
C GLU A 115 -6.16 -12.32 3.36
N GLU A 116 -7.32 -12.78 3.81
CA GLU A 116 -8.29 -13.52 2.98
C GLU A 116 -8.73 -12.68 1.77
N GLY A 117 -9.05 -11.41 2.01
CA GLY A 117 -9.37 -10.47 0.93
C GLY A 117 -8.21 -10.24 -0.04
N ALA A 118 -6.98 -10.20 0.46
CA ALA A 118 -5.80 -10.07 -0.39
C ALA A 118 -5.56 -11.33 -1.23
N ILE A 119 -5.76 -12.52 -0.66
CA ILE A 119 -5.64 -13.81 -1.37
C ILE A 119 -6.72 -13.94 -2.44
N ALA A 120 -7.97 -13.62 -2.10
CA ALA A 120 -9.11 -13.68 -3.02
C ALA A 120 -9.10 -12.59 -4.11
N GLY A 121 -8.33 -11.50 -3.92
CA GLY A 121 -8.30 -10.36 -4.85
C GLY A 121 -9.54 -9.47 -4.75
N ASN A 122 -10.20 -9.47 -3.61
CA ASN A 122 -11.44 -8.73 -3.36
C ASN A 122 -11.31 -7.68 -2.26
N LEU A 123 -10.13 -7.10 -2.07
CA LEU A 123 -9.92 -6.05 -1.08
C LEU A 123 -10.87 -4.86 -1.31
N LEU A 124 -11.22 -4.19 -0.23
CA LEU A 124 -11.86 -2.87 -0.25
C LEU A 124 -10.77 -1.82 0.03
N MET A 125 -10.63 -0.85 -0.84
CA MET A 125 -9.65 0.23 -0.74
C MET A 125 -10.30 1.55 -0.37
N LEU A 126 -9.77 2.20 0.65
CA LEU A 126 -10.16 3.52 1.14
C LEU A 126 -9.09 4.54 0.70
N GLY A 127 -9.13 4.93 -0.56
CA GLY A 127 -8.10 5.75 -1.17
C GLY A 127 -8.28 7.24 -0.99
N SER A 128 -7.19 7.99 -0.95
CA SER A 128 -7.18 9.45 -0.90
C SER A 128 -5.90 10.03 -1.50
N GLY A 129 -5.93 11.30 -1.88
CA GLY A 129 -4.82 12.00 -2.53
C GLY A 129 -5.26 12.71 -3.81
N ASP A 130 -4.31 13.05 -4.69
CA ASP A 130 -4.64 13.67 -5.98
C ASP A 130 -5.57 12.78 -6.80
N ARG A 131 -6.74 13.31 -7.16
CA ARG A 131 -7.78 12.54 -7.83
C ARG A 131 -7.34 12.01 -9.20
N ARG A 132 -6.60 12.80 -9.97
CA ARG A 132 -6.16 12.39 -11.30
C ARG A 132 -5.11 11.29 -11.21
N ALA A 133 -4.18 11.39 -10.25
CA ALA A 133 -3.20 10.35 -9.98
C ALA A 133 -3.90 9.05 -9.51
N PHE A 134 -4.89 9.17 -8.63
CA PHE A 134 -5.68 8.03 -8.14
C PHE A 134 -6.43 7.31 -9.26
N GLU A 135 -7.10 8.04 -10.14
CA GLU A 135 -7.85 7.42 -11.26
C GLU A 135 -6.91 6.69 -12.24
N ARG A 136 -5.69 7.19 -12.46
CA ARG A 136 -4.67 6.48 -13.27
C ARG A 136 -4.22 5.16 -12.65
N LEU A 137 -4.33 5.00 -11.33
CA LEU A 137 -4.00 3.74 -10.64
C LEU A 137 -5.11 2.69 -10.73
N ARG A 138 -6.34 3.07 -11.06
CA ARG A 138 -7.50 2.19 -11.02
C ARG A 138 -7.31 0.86 -11.76
N PRO A 139 -6.68 0.78 -12.95
CA PRO A 139 -6.40 -0.50 -13.60
C PRO A 139 -5.47 -1.42 -12.79
N VAL A 140 -4.49 -0.84 -12.07
CA VAL A 140 -3.58 -1.58 -11.17
C VAL A 140 -4.34 -2.06 -9.94
N LEU A 141 -5.11 -1.16 -9.31
CA LEU A 141 -5.83 -1.44 -8.06
C LEU A 141 -6.92 -2.51 -8.25
N ARG A 142 -7.60 -2.52 -9.39
CA ARG A 142 -8.65 -3.51 -9.72
C ARG A 142 -8.13 -4.94 -9.86
N THR A 143 -6.83 -5.15 -9.92
CA THR A 143 -6.27 -6.51 -9.95
C THR A 143 -6.43 -7.24 -8.62
N PHE A 144 -6.52 -6.50 -7.50
CA PHE A 144 -6.61 -7.05 -6.14
C PHE A 144 -7.68 -6.39 -5.26
N CYS A 145 -8.45 -5.44 -5.80
CA CYS A 145 -9.56 -4.78 -5.12
C CYS A 145 -10.84 -4.86 -5.95
N THR A 146 -11.97 -5.18 -5.33
CA THR A 146 -13.31 -5.07 -5.92
C THR A 146 -13.92 -3.70 -5.67
N ASP A 147 -13.72 -3.16 -4.47
CA ASP A 147 -14.29 -1.89 -4.04
C ASP A 147 -13.19 -0.85 -3.85
N ILE A 148 -13.28 0.26 -4.58
CA ILE A 148 -12.24 1.29 -4.62
C ILE A 148 -12.90 2.65 -4.50
N PHE A 149 -12.74 3.30 -3.34
CA PHE A 149 -13.28 4.61 -3.04
C PHE A 149 -12.19 5.69 -3.00
N HIS A 150 -12.47 6.85 -3.56
CA HIS A 150 -11.65 8.05 -3.42
C HIS A 150 -12.32 9.00 -2.43
N LEU A 151 -11.70 9.20 -1.27
CA LEU A 151 -12.29 9.87 -0.12
C LEU A 151 -11.84 11.34 0.06
N GLY A 152 -11.00 11.84 -0.83
CA GLY A 152 -10.54 13.23 -0.79
C GLY A 152 -9.03 13.39 -0.68
N LYS A 153 -8.56 14.36 0.12
CA LYS A 153 -7.13 14.68 0.30
C LYS A 153 -6.42 13.59 1.10
N VAL A 154 -5.09 13.49 0.93
CA VAL A 154 -4.24 12.55 1.69
C VAL A 154 -4.53 12.63 3.19
N GLY A 155 -4.68 11.46 3.80
CA GLY A 155 -5.07 11.27 5.20
C GLY A 155 -6.55 10.90 5.36
N ALA A 156 -7.43 11.22 4.40
CA ALA A 156 -8.84 10.81 4.49
C ALA A 156 -8.99 9.29 4.46
N GLY A 157 -8.14 8.58 3.72
CA GLY A 157 -8.08 7.12 3.72
C GLY A 157 -7.74 6.54 5.09
N GLN A 158 -6.71 7.09 5.78
CA GLN A 158 -6.35 6.66 7.14
C GLN A 158 -7.47 6.92 8.14
N VAL A 159 -8.11 8.09 8.09
CA VAL A 159 -9.25 8.38 8.97
C VAL A 159 -10.37 7.37 8.76
N ALA A 160 -10.76 7.13 7.52
CA ALA A 160 -11.80 6.14 7.21
C ALA A 160 -11.41 4.72 7.66
N LYS A 161 -10.13 4.34 7.49
CA LYS A 161 -9.60 3.05 7.95
C LYS A 161 -9.65 2.92 9.48
N ILE A 162 -9.29 3.97 10.21
CA ILE A 162 -9.36 3.98 11.67
C ILE A 162 -10.81 3.85 12.14
N CYS A 163 -11.75 4.60 11.54
CA CYS A 163 -13.17 4.47 11.84
C CYS A 163 -13.69 3.04 11.58
N ASN A 164 -13.34 2.45 10.44
CA ASN A 164 -13.67 1.06 10.13
C ASN A 164 -13.12 0.08 11.17
N ASN A 165 -11.87 0.26 11.59
CA ASN A 165 -11.25 -0.62 12.58
C ASN A 165 -11.87 -0.46 13.97
N ILE A 166 -12.23 0.75 14.39
CA ILE A 166 -12.94 0.99 15.66
C ILE A 166 -14.27 0.25 15.67
N LEU A 167 -15.09 0.39 14.62
CA LEU A 167 -16.36 -0.31 14.51
C LEU A 167 -16.19 -1.84 14.52
N LEU A 168 -15.19 -2.35 13.81
CA LEU A 168 -14.86 -3.77 13.82
C LEU A 168 -14.54 -4.27 15.25
N TRP A 169 -13.62 -3.60 15.94
CA TRP A 169 -13.16 -4.04 17.26
C TRP A 169 -14.24 -3.91 18.33
N ILE A 170 -15.06 -2.85 18.29
CA ILE A 170 -16.22 -2.72 19.17
C ILE A 170 -17.19 -3.90 18.94
N SER A 171 -17.47 -4.25 17.69
CA SER A 171 -18.34 -5.39 17.36
C SER A 171 -17.76 -6.71 17.84
N VAL A 172 -16.44 -6.93 17.69
CA VAL A 172 -15.77 -8.15 18.19
C VAL A 172 -15.90 -8.24 19.71
N VAL A 173 -15.59 -7.18 20.44
CA VAL A 173 -15.69 -7.16 21.90
C VAL A 173 -17.13 -7.39 22.35
N ALA A 174 -18.11 -6.69 21.75
CA ALA A 174 -19.51 -6.86 22.09
C ALA A 174 -20.00 -8.31 21.86
N ASN A 175 -19.57 -8.95 20.77
CA ASN A 175 -19.90 -10.36 20.50
C ASN A 175 -19.25 -11.30 21.54
N CYS A 176 -17.97 -11.09 21.89
CA CYS A 176 -17.31 -11.89 22.92
C CYS A 176 -18.02 -11.77 24.27
N GLU A 177 -18.40 -10.55 24.67
CA GLU A 177 -19.13 -10.32 25.94
C GLU A 177 -20.57 -10.89 25.92
N THR A 178 -21.17 -11.02 24.72
CA THR A 178 -22.56 -11.51 24.60
C THR A 178 -22.63 -13.05 24.56
N PHE A 179 -21.66 -13.71 23.92
CA PHE A 179 -21.68 -15.13 23.61
C PHE A 179 -20.58 -15.94 24.33
N GLY A 180 -19.66 -15.30 25.04
CA GLY A 180 -18.58 -15.92 25.81
C GLY A 180 -18.96 -16.12 27.23
#